data_ed683d38794dac60d99e6d96a48f74c5
#
_entry.id   ed683d38794dac60d99e6d96a48f74c5
#
_cell.length_a   1.000
_cell.length_b   1.000
_cell.length_c   1.000
_cell.angle_alpha   90.00
_cell.angle_beta   90.00
_cell.angle_gamma   90.00
#
_symmetry.space_group_name_H-M   'P 1'
#
loop_
_entity.id
_entity.type
_entity.pdbx_description
1 polymer ?
#
loop_
_entity_poly.entity_id
_entity_poly.type
_entity_poly.pdbx_seq_one_letter_code
_entity_poly.pdbx_strand_id
1 'polypeptide(L)'
;FGQVAKNFIKKINTEKFSINLSVTTREKSKAKKFNEIKYNNFIFKDEIFDNRLIENLKNSDHILISIPPINGKDIVIKYFGEVIKECNPKWLTYLSATSVYGDHKGEWVNEESMTKPTSQNGVARLKAEKSWLSLNINKDLPVQIFRLSGIYSNESNILIRLKSKNVKLI
;
A
#
# COMPACT_ATOMS: atom_id res chain seq x y z
N PHE A 1 -1.28 -6.58 6.90
CA PHE A 1 -0.09 -6.02 7.55
C PHE A 1 1.15 -6.63 6.90
N GLY A 2 1.66 -5.93 5.86
CA GLY A 2 2.72 -6.43 4.98
C GLY A 2 4.13 -5.99 5.41
N GLN A 3 5.13 -6.40 4.63
CA GLN A 3 6.54 -6.19 4.90
C GLN A 3 6.93 -4.69 4.99
N VAL A 4 6.44 -3.85 4.08
CA VAL A 4 6.71 -2.41 4.09
C VAL A 4 6.20 -1.79 5.39
N ALA A 5 4.94 -2.07 5.76
CA ALA A 5 4.36 -1.55 6.98
C ALA A 5 5.11 -2.02 8.24
N LYS A 6 5.56 -3.28 8.29
CA LYS A 6 6.38 -3.79 9.41
C LYS A 6 7.71 -3.03 9.54
N ASN A 7 8.41 -2.78 8.43
CA ASN A 7 9.67 -2.04 8.46
C ASN A 7 9.47 -0.56 8.80
N PHE A 8 8.39 0.04 8.34
CA PHE A 8 7.99 1.38 8.73
C PHE A 8 7.79 1.50 10.25
N ILE A 9 7.07 0.55 10.87
CA ILE A 9 6.89 0.52 12.33
C ILE A 9 8.20 0.34 13.08
N LYS A 10 9.10 -0.53 12.59
CA LYS A 10 10.44 -0.65 13.19
C LYS A 10 11.16 0.70 13.21
N LYS A 11 11.11 1.45 12.11
CA LYS A 11 11.74 2.76 12.00
C LYS A 11 11.11 3.78 12.95
N ILE A 12 9.78 3.86 13.02
CA ILE A 12 9.06 4.74 13.95
C ILE A 12 9.47 4.44 15.40
N ASN A 13 9.54 3.17 15.78
CA ASN A 13 9.93 2.78 17.13
C ASN A 13 11.38 3.22 17.45
N THR A 14 12.28 3.08 16.49
CA THR A 14 13.67 3.53 16.63
C THR A 14 13.76 5.04 16.87
N GLU A 15 12.95 5.82 16.18
CA GLU A 15 12.87 7.28 16.32
C GLU A 15 12.02 7.74 17.52
N LYS A 16 11.43 6.79 18.27
CA LYS A 16 10.60 7.05 19.48
C LYS A 16 9.38 7.96 19.24
N PHE A 17 8.80 7.92 18.05
CA PHE A 17 7.55 8.64 17.79
C PHE A 17 6.39 8.01 18.56
N SER A 18 5.58 8.85 19.22
CA SER A 18 4.31 8.42 19.82
C SER A 18 3.22 8.42 18.73
N ILE A 19 2.72 7.25 18.40
CA ILE A 19 1.66 7.09 17.40
C ILE A 19 0.53 6.20 17.90
N ASN A 20 -0.68 6.49 17.46
CA ASN A 20 -1.82 5.58 17.56
C ASN A 20 -1.94 4.81 16.24
N LEU A 21 -1.49 3.57 16.24
CA LEU A 21 -1.37 2.77 15.03
C LEU A 21 -2.58 1.86 14.83
N SER A 22 -3.10 1.84 13.61
CA SER A 22 -4.12 0.89 13.16
C SER A 22 -3.64 0.15 11.92
N VAL A 23 -3.94 -1.13 11.84
CA VAL A 23 -3.54 -1.98 10.71
C VAL A 23 -4.72 -2.83 10.23
N THR A 24 -4.70 -3.18 8.94
CA THR A 24 -5.64 -4.16 8.38
C THR A 24 -4.95 -5.48 8.10
N THR A 25 -5.66 -6.58 8.33
CA THR A 25 -5.20 -7.94 8.04
C THR A 25 -6.31 -8.74 7.34
N ARG A 26 -5.92 -9.76 6.57
CA ARG A 26 -6.89 -10.65 5.91
C ARG A 26 -7.56 -11.61 6.88
N GLU A 27 -6.91 -11.91 7.99
CA GLU A 27 -7.37 -12.86 9.01
C GLU A 27 -7.31 -12.21 10.38
N LYS A 28 -8.12 -12.74 11.31
CA LYS A 28 -8.11 -12.27 12.69
C LYS A 28 -6.74 -12.58 13.32
N SER A 29 -6.00 -11.55 13.62
CA SER A 29 -4.71 -11.68 14.31
C SER A 29 -4.91 -11.59 15.83
N LYS A 30 -4.28 -12.49 16.59
CA LYS A 30 -4.20 -12.38 18.05
C LYS A 30 -3.15 -11.36 18.48
N ALA A 31 -2.18 -11.01 17.60
CA ALA A 31 -1.15 -10.05 17.90
C ALA A 31 -1.73 -8.63 17.96
N LYS A 32 -1.45 -7.94 19.06
CA LYS A 32 -1.87 -6.54 19.29
C LYS A 32 -0.69 -5.59 19.40
N LYS A 33 0.53 -6.09 19.23
CA LYS A 33 1.76 -5.30 19.19
C LYS A 33 2.75 -5.87 18.20
N PHE A 34 3.59 -5.01 17.66
CA PHE A 34 4.73 -5.37 16.84
C PHE A 34 5.88 -4.42 17.18
N ASN A 35 7.04 -5.01 17.49
CA ASN A 35 8.23 -4.24 17.89
C ASN A 35 7.93 -3.18 18.97
N GLU A 36 7.28 -3.62 20.06
CA GLU A 36 6.83 -2.82 21.23
C GLU A 36 5.70 -1.80 20.93
N ILE A 37 5.38 -1.50 19.69
CA ILE A 37 4.25 -0.62 19.34
C ILE A 37 2.95 -1.42 19.36
N LYS A 38 2.01 -0.96 20.19
CA LYS A 38 0.63 -1.47 20.20
C LYS A 38 -0.12 -0.96 18.97
N TYR A 39 -1.03 -1.77 18.44
CA TYR A 39 -1.87 -1.37 17.31
C TYR A 39 -3.28 -1.95 17.40
N ASN A 40 -4.23 -1.24 16.81
CA ASN A 40 -5.56 -1.77 16.56
C ASN A 40 -5.54 -2.60 15.28
N ASN A 41 -6.14 -3.80 15.30
CA ASN A 41 -6.21 -4.66 14.13
C ASN A 41 -7.64 -4.80 13.65
N PHE A 42 -7.86 -4.49 12.38
CA PHE A 42 -9.14 -4.62 11.70
C PHE A 42 -9.06 -5.67 10.59
N ILE A 43 -10.11 -6.45 10.44
CA ILE A 43 -10.21 -7.38 9.31
C ILE A 43 -10.58 -6.58 8.07
N PHE A 44 -9.83 -6.82 6.98
CA PHE A 44 -10.20 -6.39 5.65
C PHE A 44 -9.73 -7.44 4.64
N LYS A 45 -10.68 -8.21 4.12
CA LYS A 45 -10.45 -9.26 3.14
C LYS A 45 -11.56 -9.23 2.11
N ASP A 46 -11.19 -8.96 0.88
CA ASP A 46 -12.11 -8.87 -0.27
C ASP A 46 -13.28 -7.90 0.02
N GLU A 47 -14.48 -8.40 0.19
CA GLU A 47 -15.68 -7.61 0.47
C GLU A 47 -16.05 -7.54 1.96
N ILE A 48 -15.29 -8.25 2.81
CA ILE A 48 -15.56 -8.35 4.24
C ILE A 48 -14.61 -7.43 5.00
N PHE A 49 -15.16 -6.55 5.82
CA PHE A 49 -14.38 -5.69 6.69
C PHE A 49 -15.08 -5.42 8.02
N ASP A 50 -14.28 -5.08 9.02
CA ASP A 50 -14.77 -4.64 10.33
C ASP A 50 -15.34 -3.22 10.21
N ASN A 51 -16.62 -3.03 10.54
CA ASN A 51 -17.29 -1.73 10.44
C ASN A 51 -16.60 -0.64 11.27
N ARG A 52 -15.92 -1.01 12.37
CA ARG A 52 -15.14 -0.07 13.18
C ARG A 52 -13.94 0.53 12.40
N LEU A 53 -13.55 -0.07 11.29
CA LEU A 53 -12.52 0.48 10.41
C LEU A 53 -12.96 1.82 9.80
N ILE A 54 -14.25 2.00 9.52
CA ILE A 54 -14.80 3.27 9.00
C ILE A 54 -14.55 4.40 9.98
N GLU A 55 -14.94 4.21 11.25
CA GLU A 55 -14.72 5.22 12.29
C GLU A 55 -13.24 5.45 12.57
N ASN A 56 -12.42 4.40 12.47
CA ASN A 56 -10.98 4.53 12.62
C ASN A 56 -10.35 5.34 11.48
N LEU A 57 -10.78 5.13 10.24
CA LEU A 57 -10.35 5.92 9.08
C LEU A 57 -10.72 7.39 9.23
N LYS A 58 -11.95 7.69 9.66
CA LYS A 58 -12.41 9.09 9.88
C LYS A 58 -11.54 9.87 10.85
N ASN A 59 -10.91 9.18 11.79
CA ASN A 59 -10.04 9.76 12.81
C ASN A 59 -8.55 9.60 12.52
N SER A 60 -8.17 9.25 11.27
CA SER A 60 -6.78 9.01 10.90
C SER A 60 -6.14 10.24 10.26
N ASP A 61 -5.07 10.75 10.85
CA ASP A 61 -4.25 11.82 10.26
C ASP A 61 -3.41 11.34 9.07
N HIS A 62 -2.97 10.08 9.08
CA HIS A 62 -2.04 9.52 8.12
C HIS A 62 -2.53 8.16 7.63
N ILE A 63 -2.63 7.99 6.31
CA ILE A 63 -3.14 6.76 5.71
C ILE A 63 -2.09 6.20 4.74
N LEU A 64 -1.62 4.98 5.00
CA LEU A 64 -0.74 4.24 4.10
C LEU A 64 -1.50 3.09 3.43
N ILE A 65 -1.68 3.16 2.13
CA ILE A 65 -2.36 2.15 1.33
C ILE A 65 -1.32 1.25 0.68
N SER A 66 -1.18 0.04 1.23
CA SER A 66 -0.24 -0.98 0.76
C SER A 66 -0.93 -2.19 0.12
N ILE A 67 -2.26 -2.17 0.03
CA ILE A 67 -3.05 -3.24 -0.58
C ILE A 67 -3.01 -3.06 -2.10
N PRO A 68 -2.52 -4.05 -2.86
CA PRO A 68 -2.53 -3.96 -4.31
C PRO A 68 -3.94 -4.14 -4.88
N PRO A 69 -4.20 -3.68 -6.11
CA PRO A 69 -5.44 -4.03 -6.81
C PRO A 69 -5.62 -5.54 -6.89
N ILE A 70 -6.85 -6.00 -6.70
CA ILE A 70 -7.26 -7.41 -6.80
C ILE A 70 -8.19 -7.54 -7.98
N ASN A 71 -7.91 -8.48 -8.88
CA ASN A 71 -8.69 -8.69 -10.12
C ASN A 71 -8.92 -7.38 -10.91
N GLY A 72 -7.87 -6.54 -11.00
CA GLY A 72 -7.91 -5.27 -11.73
C GLY A 72 -8.64 -4.12 -11.03
N LYS A 73 -9.12 -4.31 -9.79
CA LYS A 73 -9.88 -3.32 -9.02
C LYS A 73 -9.16 -2.95 -7.73
N ASP A 74 -9.12 -1.66 -7.43
CA ASP A 74 -8.68 -1.18 -6.11
C ASP A 74 -9.84 -1.31 -5.12
N ILE A 75 -9.72 -2.31 -4.23
CA ILE A 75 -10.75 -2.59 -3.24
C ILE A 75 -10.79 -1.54 -2.12
N VAL A 76 -9.70 -0.82 -1.87
CA VAL A 76 -9.69 0.24 -0.86
C VAL A 76 -10.50 1.44 -1.34
N ILE A 77 -10.31 1.87 -2.60
CA ILE A 77 -11.14 2.91 -3.20
C ILE A 77 -12.60 2.48 -3.26
N LYS A 78 -12.86 1.22 -3.66
CA LYS A 78 -14.23 0.71 -3.77
C LYS A 78 -15.02 0.84 -2.47
N TYR A 79 -14.41 0.49 -1.33
CA TYR A 79 -15.12 0.43 -0.05
C TYR A 79 -14.93 1.65 0.83
N PHE A 80 -13.82 2.35 0.70
CA PHE A 80 -13.45 3.45 1.60
C PHE A 80 -13.14 4.76 0.90
N GLY A 81 -13.23 4.82 -0.43
CA GLY A 81 -12.89 6.04 -1.19
C GLY A 81 -13.70 7.26 -0.72
N GLU A 82 -15.01 7.13 -0.54
CA GLU A 82 -15.87 8.22 -0.07
C GLU A 82 -15.55 8.60 1.39
N VAL A 83 -15.37 7.61 2.25
CA VAL A 83 -14.97 7.84 3.65
C VAL A 83 -13.65 8.59 3.72
N ILE A 84 -12.65 8.18 2.93
CA ILE A 84 -11.33 8.82 2.90
C ILE A 84 -11.42 10.25 2.37
N LYS A 85 -12.26 10.53 1.40
CA LYS A 85 -12.54 11.91 0.95
C LYS A 85 -13.08 12.81 2.07
N GLU A 86 -13.88 12.25 2.96
CA GLU A 86 -14.50 12.98 4.07
C GLU A 86 -13.55 13.17 5.25
N CYS A 87 -12.57 12.26 5.42
CA CYS A 87 -11.64 12.27 6.56
C CYS A 87 -10.65 13.44 6.57
N ASN A 88 -10.33 13.99 5.42
CA ASN A 88 -9.32 15.04 5.24
C ASN A 88 -7.98 14.73 5.96
N PRO A 89 -7.36 13.59 5.67
CA PRO A 89 -6.09 13.20 6.31
C PRO A 89 -4.99 14.19 5.94
N LYS A 90 -4.04 14.41 6.83
CA LYS A 90 -2.85 15.24 6.59
C LYS A 90 -1.90 14.61 5.57
N TRP A 91 -2.01 13.30 5.38
CA TRP A 91 -1.13 12.56 4.49
C TRP A 91 -1.78 11.23 4.07
N LEU A 92 -1.79 10.97 2.76
CA LEU A 92 -2.24 9.73 2.17
C LEU A 92 -1.21 9.25 1.16
N THR A 93 -0.68 8.04 1.35
CA THR A 93 0.26 7.44 0.40
C THR A 93 -0.28 6.12 -0.15
N TYR A 94 -0.30 6.03 -1.47
CA TYR A 94 -0.55 4.78 -2.18
C TYR A 94 0.77 4.15 -2.64
N LEU A 95 1.01 2.89 -2.24
CA LEU A 95 2.17 2.12 -2.69
C LEU A 95 1.86 1.46 -4.04
N SER A 96 2.35 2.09 -5.09
CA SER A 96 2.33 1.56 -6.45
C SER A 96 3.60 0.75 -6.75
N ALA A 97 3.88 0.50 -8.00
CA ALA A 97 5.07 -0.23 -8.44
C ALA A 97 5.63 0.32 -9.76
N THR A 98 6.93 0.16 -9.97
CA THR A 98 7.60 0.54 -11.22
C THR A 98 7.08 -0.20 -12.46
N SER A 99 6.31 -1.28 -12.29
CA SER A 99 5.64 -1.97 -13.40
C SER A 99 4.67 -1.10 -14.20
N VAL A 100 4.29 0.08 -13.69
CA VAL A 100 3.47 1.05 -14.43
C VAL A 100 4.21 1.70 -15.60
N TYR A 101 5.53 1.72 -15.56
CA TYR A 101 6.33 2.28 -16.65
C TYR A 101 6.35 1.37 -17.88
N GLY A 102 6.33 0.05 -17.70
CA GLY A 102 6.50 -0.91 -18.79
C GLY A 102 7.95 -1.02 -19.25
N ASP A 103 8.15 -1.35 -20.53
CA ASP A 103 9.47 -1.47 -21.14
C ASP A 103 9.97 -0.15 -21.72
N HIS A 104 11.03 0.38 -21.16
CA HIS A 104 11.77 1.55 -21.64
C HIS A 104 13.13 1.17 -22.25
N LYS A 105 13.32 -0.11 -22.63
CA LYS A 105 14.54 -0.61 -23.30
C LYS A 105 15.82 -0.32 -22.53
N GLY A 106 15.75 -0.30 -21.19
CA GLY A 106 16.88 -0.03 -20.31
C GLY A 106 17.17 1.45 -20.06
N GLU A 107 16.36 2.36 -20.58
CA GLU A 107 16.50 3.79 -20.30
C GLU A 107 16.07 4.12 -18.86
N TRP A 108 16.67 5.18 -18.33
CA TRP A 108 16.28 5.73 -17.03
C TRP A 108 14.89 6.34 -17.10
N VAL A 109 14.10 6.09 -16.05
CA VAL A 109 12.76 6.65 -15.90
C VAL A 109 12.65 7.45 -14.60
N ASN A 110 11.82 8.48 -14.61
CA ASN A 110 11.45 9.28 -13.46
C ASN A 110 9.91 9.40 -13.35
N GLU A 111 9.41 10.21 -12.44
CA GLU A 111 7.98 10.38 -12.19
C GLU A 111 7.21 10.95 -13.39
N GLU A 112 7.89 11.74 -14.24
CA GLU A 112 7.33 12.37 -15.44
C GLU A 112 7.37 11.45 -16.66
N SER A 113 8.13 10.36 -16.59
CA SER A 113 8.28 9.42 -17.70
C SER A 113 6.94 8.78 -18.06
N MET A 114 6.75 8.56 -19.36
CA MET A 114 5.53 7.98 -19.88
C MET A 114 5.27 6.59 -19.28
N THR A 115 4.05 6.36 -18.81
CA THR A 115 3.62 5.06 -18.29
C THR A 115 3.04 4.20 -19.42
N LYS A 116 3.63 3.02 -19.66
CA LYS A 116 3.25 2.06 -20.72
C LYS A 116 3.20 0.63 -20.16
N PRO A 117 2.37 0.34 -19.14
CA PRO A 117 2.37 -0.98 -18.52
C PRO A 117 1.94 -2.06 -19.52
N THR A 118 2.69 -3.15 -19.58
CA THR A 118 2.40 -4.32 -20.43
C THR A 118 1.80 -5.47 -19.62
N SER A 119 2.07 -5.53 -18.32
CA SER A 119 1.51 -6.57 -17.45
C SER A 119 0.14 -6.17 -16.91
N GLN A 120 -0.74 -7.16 -16.68
CA GLN A 120 -2.04 -6.94 -16.05
C GLN A 120 -1.94 -6.21 -14.70
N ASN A 121 -0.94 -6.57 -13.89
CA ASN A 121 -0.68 -5.91 -12.61
C ASN A 121 -0.26 -4.45 -12.78
N GLY A 122 0.59 -4.15 -13.77
CA GLY A 122 1.00 -2.77 -14.08
C GLY A 122 -0.19 -1.92 -14.53
N VAL A 123 -1.03 -2.45 -15.42
CA VAL A 123 -2.27 -1.78 -15.88
C VAL A 123 -3.21 -1.51 -14.71
N ALA A 124 -3.43 -2.51 -13.84
CA ALA A 124 -4.30 -2.35 -12.68
C ALA A 124 -3.77 -1.30 -11.69
N ARG A 125 -2.44 -1.27 -11.45
CA ARG A 125 -1.81 -0.26 -10.59
C ARG A 125 -1.89 1.12 -11.19
N LEU A 126 -1.64 1.29 -12.48
CA LEU A 126 -1.77 2.60 -13.15
C LEU A 126 -3.21 3.12 -13.07
N LYS A 127 -4.21 2.24 -13.23
CA LYS A 127 -5.61 2.60 -13.05
C LYS A 127 -5.89 3.06 -11.61
N ALA A 128 -5.36 2.35 -10.62
CA ALA A 128 -5.49 2.72 -9.21
C ALA A 128 -4.80 4.07 -8.92
N GLU A 129 -3.58 4.31 -9.43
CA GLU A 129 -2.90 5.61 -9.30
C GLU A 129 -3.79 6.76 -9.78
N LYS A 130 -4.33 6.64 -10.99
CA LYS A 130 -5.24 7.64 -11.58
C LYS A 130 -6.48 7.87 -10.71
N SER A 131 -7.05 6.80 -10.17
CA SER A 131 -8.22 6.90 -9.28
C SER A 131 -7.86 7.59 -7.97
N TRP A 132 -6.71 7.29 -7.34
CA TRP A 132 -6.26 7.97 -6.14
C TRP A 132 -5.96 9.46 -6.39
N LEU A 133 -5.27 9.77 -7.47
CA LEU A 133 -4.98 11.16 -7.83
C LEU A 133 -6.26 11.95 -8.17
N SER A 134 -7.28 11.32 -8.74
CA SER A 134 -8.55 12.01 -9.02
C SER A 134 -9.30 12.44 -7.75
N LEU A 135 -9.03 11.80 -6.60
CA LEU A 135 -9.59 12.23 -5.32
C LEU A 135 -8.97 13.56 -4.84
N ASN A 136 -7.73 13.86 -5.24
CA ASN A 136 -7.04 15.09 -4.92
C ASN A 136 -7.70 16.30 -5.62
N ILE A 137 -8.06 16.17 -6.89
CA ILE A 137 -8.53 17.28 -7.75
C ILE A 137 -9.76 18.00 -7.17
N ASN A 138 -10.60 17.29 -6.42
CA ASN A 138 -11.87 17.82 -5.95
C ASN A 138 -11.87 18.25 -4.46
N LYS A 139 -10.84 17.93 -3.66
CA LYS A 139 -10.84 18.16 -2.20
C LYS A 139 -9.47 18.42 -1.56
N ASP A 140 -8.45 18.79 -2.33
CA ASP A 140 -7.07 19.04 -1.81
C ASP A 140 -6.52 17.90 -0.93
N LEU A 141 -6.92 16.65 -1.23
CA LEU A 141 -6.44 15.48 -0.50
C LEU A 141 -4.94 15.30 -0.80
N PRO A 142 -4.05 15.28 0.20
CA PRO A 142 -2.60 15.19 -0.01
C PRO A 142 -2.19 13.77 -0.41
N VAL A 143 -2.59 13.35 -1.62
CA VAL A 143 -2.29 12.04 -2.18
C VAL A 143 -0.88 12.00 -2.73
N GLN A 144 -0.10 11.02 -2.27
CA GLN A 144 1.24 10.71 -2.77
C GLN A 144 1.26 9.30 -3.36
N ILE A 145 1.91 9.15 -4.51
CA ILE A 145 2.10 7.84 -5.15
C ILE A 145 3.58 7.44 -5.06
N PHE A 146 3.87 6.30 -4.43
CA PHE A 146 5.22 5.75 -4.40
C PHE A 146 5.30 4.53 -5.33
N ARG A 147 6.00 4.68 -6.45
CA ARG A 147 6.26 3.61 -7.42
C ARG A 147 7.48 2.80 -6.97
N LEU A 148 7.22 1.75 -6.20
CA LEU A 148 8.27 0.92 -5.62
C LEU A 148 8.78 -0.11 -6.65
N SER A 149 10.10 -0.26 -6.70
CA SER A 149 10.76 -1.35 -7.42
C SER A 149 10.70 -2.66 -6.60
N GLY A 150 11.49 -3.66 -6.97
CA GLY A 150 11.58 -4.91 -6.21
C GLY A 150 12.00 -4.68 -4.76
N ILE A 151 11.20 -5.16 -3.83
CA ILE A 151 11.47 -5.02 -2.39
C ILE A 151 12.27 -6.23 -1.93
N TYR A 152 13.44 -5.98 -1.37
CA TYR A 152 14.32 -7.00 -0.81
C TYR A 152 14.33 -6.94 0.72
N SER A 153 14.36 -8.11 1.35
CA SER A 153 14.53 -8.23 2.79
C SER A 153 15.24 -9.54 3.15
N ASN A 154 15.59 -9.69 4.42
CA ASN A 154 16.13 -10.97 4.91
C ASN A 154 15.16 -12.13 4.73
N GLU A 155 13.86 -11.88 4.71
CA GLU A 155 12.80 -12.89 4.57
C GLU A 155 12.34 -13.09 3.11
N SER A 156 12.65 -12.14 2.21
CA SER A 156 12.22 -12.16 0.81
C SER A 156 13.30 -11.56 -0.09
N ASN A 157 14.13 -12.41 -0.70
CA ASN A 157 15.17 -12.01 -1.62
C ASN A 157 15.43 -13.12 -2.66
N ILE A 158 16.25 -12.81 -3.65
CA ILE A 158 16.54 -13.74 -4.76
C ILE A 158 17.20 -15.02 -4.26
N LEU A 159 18.07 -14.95 -3.24
CA LEU A 159 18.77 -16.14 -2.72
C LEU A 159 17.79 -17.12 -2.07
N ILE A 160 16.80 -16.62 -1.34
CA ILE A 160 15.73 -17.46 -0.76
C ILE A 160 14.90 -18.12 -1.87
N ARG A 161 14.58 -17.37 -2.93
CA ARG A 161 13.84 -17.89 -4.07
C ARG A 161 14.64 -18.96 -4.81
N LEU A 162 15.93 -18.76 -5.02
CA LEU A 162 16.83 -19.75 -5.62
C LEU A 162 16.88 -21.04 -4.79
N LYS A 163 17.04 -20.92 -3.47
CA LYS A 163 17.04 -22.07 -2.55
C LYS A 163 15.73 -22.85 -2.56
N SER A 164 14.60 -22.16 -2.71
CA SER A 164 13.27 -22.80 -2.74
C SER A 164 12.92 -23.45 -4.09
N LYS A 165 13.83 -23.41 -5.10
CA LYS A 165 13.59 -23.90 -6.48
C LYS A 165 12.37 -23.27 -7.18
N ASN A 166 11.80 -22.19 -6.65
CA ASN A 166 10.66 -21.47 -7.21
C ASN A 166 11.12 -20.28 -8.10
N VAL A 167 12.17 -20.48 -8.87
CA VAL A 167 12.65 -19.47 -9.81
C VAL A 167 12.04 -19.76 -11.17
N LYS A 168 11.31 -18.78 -11.70
CA LYS A 168 10.94 -18.77 -13.10
C LYS A 168 12.14 -18.20 -13.87
N LEU A 169 12.67 -18.95 -14.81
CA LEU A 169 13.57 -18.41 -15.82
C LEU A 169 12.77 -17.39 -16.66
N ILE A 170 13.36 -16.23 -16.84
CA ILE A 170 12.82 -15.16 -17.68
C ILE A 170 13.33 -15.38 -19.10
#